data_3f1c0b00235957fe7fce7ea3592d677f
#
_entry.id   3f1c0b00235957fe7fce7ea3592d677f
#
_cell.length_a   1.000
_cell.length_b   1.000
_cell.length_c   1.000
_cell.angle_alpha   90.00
_cell.angle_beta   90.00
_cell.angle_gamma   90.00
#
_symmetry.space_group_name_H-M   'P 1'
#
loop_
_entity.id
_entity.type
_entity.pdbx_description
1 polymer ?
#
loop_
_entity_poly.entity_id
_entity_poly.type
_entity_poly.pdbx_seq_one_letter_code
_entity_poly.pdbx_strand_id
1 'polypeptide(L)'
;MRISPRAAAVAAAVVTALASLTGAGAALASSSAPGSTQDGVQVLRFHSVGVSQVVNSAGHHGPGDVVALVFDVRTPGGAEAGKAYASCTFVRGPGPVALCHVAFVLKGGQIDAQGPIRFGPAPRFTAAVIGRTGIYEGVTGQNTNVTTSGVLDQTFFLIHPDHD
;
A
#
# COMPACT_ATOMS: atom_id res chain seq x y z
N MET A 1 6.07 -49.31 20.82
CA MET A 1 7.47 -49.38 21.32
C MET A 1 7.74 -48.09 22.07
N ARG A 2 7.96 -48.18 23.32
CA ARG A 2 8.29 -47.33 24.47
C ARG A 2 8.48 -45.83 24.26
N ILE A 3 7.60 -45.11 24.94
CA ILE A 3 7.65 -43.73 25.36
C ILE A 3 8.64 -43.57 26.51
N SER A 4 9.44 -42.54 26.54
CA SER A 4 10.14 -42.08 27.73
C SER A 4 10.05 -40.57 27.89
N PRO A 5 9.56 -40.10 29.03
CA PRO A 5 9.52 -38.68 29.34
C PRO A 5 10.78 -38.26 30.10
N ARG A 6 11.32 -37.08 29.84
CA ARG A 6 12.23 -36.40 30.78
C ARG A 6 11.73 -34.99 31.02
N ALA A 7 11.23 -34.82 32.21
CA ALA A 7 11.00 -33.57 32.86
C ALA A 7 12.34 -32.93 33.28
N ALA A 8 12.47 -31.62 33.13
CA ALA A 8 13.39 -30.85 33.92
C ALA A 8 12.73 -29.47 34.17
N ALA A 9 12.45 -29.27 35.45
CA ALA A 9 11.99 -28.00 36.03
C ALA A 9 13.20 -27.10 36.34
N VAL A 10 12.89 -25.89 36.87
CA VAL A 10 13.77 -24.87 37.50
C VAL A 10 13.91 -23.62 36.61
N ALA A 11 13.70 -22.36 37.05
CA ALA A 11 13.43 -21.76 38.36
C ALA A 11 12.81 -20.39 38.15
N ALA A 12 11.99 -19.98 39.10
CA ALA A 12 11.46 -18.63 39.23
C ALA A 12 12.56 -17.68 39.70
N ALA A 13 12.63 -16.49 39.08
CA ALA A 13 13.28 -15.33 39.64
C ALA A 13 12.29 -14.17 39.60
N VAL A 14 11.72 -13.90 40.78
CA VAL A 14 10.94 -12.72 41.08
C VAL A 14 11.91 -11.57 41.27
N VAL A 15 11.87 -10.56 40.44
CA VAL A 15 12.50 -9.27 40.69
C VAL A 15 11.37 -8.23 40.77
N THR A 16 11.02 -7.89 41.99
CA THR A 16 10.22 -6.72 42.35
C THR A 16 11.08 -5.47 42.19
N ALA A 17 10.75 -4.61 41.28
CA ALA A 17 11.23 -3.23 41.22
C ALA A 17 10.05 -2.28 41.25
N LEU A 18 9.84 -1.66 42.39
CA LEU A 18 9.02 -0.46 42.54
C LEU A 18 9.72 0.71 41.79
N ALA A 19 9.02 1.34 40.90
CA ALA A 19 9.39 2.66 40.41
C ALA A 19 8.14 3.50 40.16
N SER A 20 7.94 4.41 41.05
CA SER A 20 7.32 5.76 41.03
C SER A 20 6.54 6.19 39.78
N LEU A 21 5.23 6.44 40.03
CA LEU A 21 4.35 7.26 39.20
C LEU A 21 4.87 8.71 39.15
N THR A 22 5.18 9.18 37.98
CA THR A 22 5.23 10.62 37.67
C THR A 22 4.66 10.85 36.28
N GLY A 23 3.59 11.64 36.21
CA GLY A 23 3.25 12.50 35.07
C GLY A 23 2.83 11.82 33.77
N ALA A 24 1.55 11.43 33.67
CA ALA A 24 0.94 11.10 32.37
C ALA A 24 0.67 12.39 31.59
N GLY A 25 1.63 12.81 30.79
CA GLY A 25 1.38 13.62 29.62
C GLY A 25 0.94 12.66 28.51
N ALA A 26 -0.36 12.65 28.20
CA ALA A 26 -0.84 11.98 26.99
C ALA A 26 -0.31 12.72 25.77
N ALA A 27 0.88 12.34 25.32
CA ALA A 27 1.34 12.66 23.99
C ALA A 27 0.40 11.92 23.02
N LEU A 28 -0.52 12.66 22.40
CA LEU A 28 -1.20 12.20 21.21
C LEU A 28 -0.08 11.90 20.19
N ALA A 29 0.21 10.62 20.05
CA ALA A 29 1.10 10.15 19.01
C ALA A 29 0.40 10.46 17.68
N SER A 30 0.73 11.62 17.11
CA SER A 30 0.47 11.90 15.71
C SER A 30 1.19 10.82 14.93
N SER A 31 0.44 9.84 14.43
CA SER A 31 0.95 8.83 13.51
C SER A 31 1.22 9.53 12.18
N SER A 32 2.38 10.17 12.11
CA SER A 32 2.87 10.71 10.84
C SER A 32 2.95 9.57 9.85
N ALA A 33 2.21 9.68 8.75
CA ALA A 33 2.39 8.79 7.61
C ALA A 33 3.86 8.83 7.21
N PRO A 34 4.48 7.68 6.86
CA PRO A 34 5.89 7.63 6.47
C PRO A 34 6.08 8.38 5.14
N GLY A 35 6.40 9.63 5.21
CA GLY A 35 6.61 10.49 4.04
C GLY A 35 7.52 11.66 4.39
N SER A 36 8.27 12.12 3.41
CA SER A 36 9.02 13.38 3.47
C SER A 36 8.23 14.47 2.74
N THR A 37 8.24 15.69 3.26
CA THR A 37 7.69 16.86 2.56
C THR A 37 8.87 17.64 1.99
N GLN A 38 8.83 17.92 0.70
CA GLN A 38 9.78 18.77 0.02
C GLN A 38 8.99 19.76 -0.84
N ASP A 39 9.22 21.06 -0.62
CA ASP A 39 8.59 22.15 -1.38
C ASP A 39 7.05 22.05 -1.48
N GLY A 40 6.38 21.70 -0.36
CA GLY A 40 4.91 21.53 -0.33
C GLY A 40 4.40 20.21 -0.93
N VAL A 41 5.28 19.37 -1.44
CA VAL A 41 4.94 18.04 -1.97
C VAL A 41 5.23 16.97 -0.91
N GLN A 42 4.20 16.22 -0.53
CA GLN A 42 4.38 15.02 0.30
C GLN A 42 4.75 13.84 -0.59
N VAL A 43 5.80 13.11 -0.21
CA VAL A 43 6.24 11.91 -0.91
C VAL A 43 5.95 10.69 -0.06
N LEU A 44 5.10 9.78 -0.56
CA LEU A 44 4.86 8.47 0.06
C LEU A 44 5.47 7.37 -0.81
N ARG A 45 6.05 6.36 -0.16
CA ARG A 45 6.60 5.18 -0.85
C ARG A 45 6.02 3.91 -0.27
N PHE A 46 5.63 2.99 -1.17
CA PHE A 46 5.06 1.71 -0.82
C PHE A 46 5.59 0.60 -1.73
N HIS A 47 5.53 -0.63 -1.23
CA HIS A 47 5.66 -1.86 -1.99
C HIS A 47 4.31 -2.56 -2.02
N SER A 48 3.83 -2.94 -3.20
CA SER A 48 2.60 -3.70 -3.36
C SER A 48 2.89 -5.08 -3.90
N VAL A 49 2.31 -6.08 -3.26
CA VAL A 49 2.39 -7.49 -3.66
C VAL A 49 1.00 -7.97 -4.01
N GLY A 50 0.84 -8.56 -5.19
CA GLY A 50 -0.44 -9.10 -5.63
C GLY A 50 -0.84 -10.30 -4.78
N VAL A 51 -2.08 -10.30 -4.24
CA VAL A 51 -2.61 -11.39 -3.42
C VAL A 51 -3.76 -12.14 -4.10
N SER A 52 -4.48 -11.49 -5.01
CA SER A 52 -5.51 -12.14 -5.82
C SER A 52 -5.74 -11.41 -7.13
N GLN A 53 -6.19 -12.18 -8.12
CA GLN A 53 -6.59 -11.66 -9.42
C GLN A 53 -7.85 -12.40 -9.88
N VAL A 54 -8.81 -11.64 -10.39
CA VAL A 54 -9.99 -12.15 -11.10
C VAL A 54 -9.99 -11.54 -12.49
N VAL A 55 -10.04 -12.38 -13.49
CA VAL A 55 -10.11 -11.95 -14.89
C VAL A 55 -11.47 -12.36 -15.46
N ASN A 56 -12.24 -11.38 -15.92
CA ASN A 56 -13.45 -11.63 -16.67
C ASN A 56 -13.12 -11.53 -18.18
N SER A 57 -12.52 -12.58 -18.69
CA SER A 57 -12.21 -12.72 -20.11
C SER A 57 -12.27 -14.18 -20.54
N ALA A 58 -12.55 -14.42 -21.79
CA ALA A 58 -12.58 -15.75 -22.40
C ALA A 58 -11.15 -16.33 -22.65
N GLY A 59 -10.17 -15.94 -21.85
CA GLY A 59 -8.79 -16.44 -21.95
C GLY A 59 -7.82 -15.57 -22.76
N HIS A 60 -8.28 -14.47 -23.31
CA HIS A 60 -7.46 -13.50 -24.04
C HIS A 60 -7.77 -12.10 -23.53
N HIS A 61 -6.73 -11.30 -23.26
CA HIS A 61 -6.90 -9.89 -22.86
C HIS A 61 -7.29 -9.03 -24.07
N GLY A 62 -8.55 -9.18 -24.52
CA GLY A 62 -9.13 -8.39 -25.58
C GLY A 62 -9.72 -7.06 -25.11
N PRO A 63 -10.02 -6.14 -26.07
CA PRO A 63 -10.69 -4.89 -25.74
C PRO A 63 -12.04 -5.13 -25.04
N GLY A 64 -12.25 -4.46 -23.89
CA GLY A 64 -13.44 -4.63 -23.05
C GLY A 64 -13.30 -5.65 -21.92
N ASP A 65 -12.29 -6.51 -21.96
CA ASP A 65 -12.02 -7.44 -20.84
C ASP A 65 -11.63 -6.67 -19.59
N VAL A 66 -12.06 -7.16 -18.43
CA VAL A 66 -11.78 -6.55 -17.13
C VAL A 66 -10.93 -7.49 -16.29
N VAL A 67 -9.93 -6.93 -15.65
CA VAL A 67 -9.18 -7.60 -14.59
C VAL A 67 -9.35 -6.83 -13.28
N ALA A 68 -9.70 -7.55 -12.21
CA ALA A 68 -9.70 -7.04 -10.86
C ALA A 68 -8.51 -7.62 -10.09
N LEU A 69 -7.80 -6.78 -9.37
CA LEU A 69 -6.58 -7.13 -8.63
C LEU A 69 -6.69 -6.65 -7.20
N VAL A 70 -6.15 -7.43 -6.27
CA VAL A 70 -5.97 -7.01 -4.87
C VAL A 70 -4.50 -7.12 -4.52
N PHE A 71 -3.99 -6.11 -3.82
CA PHE A 71 -2.61 -6.05 -3.37
C PHE A 71 -2.55 -5.79 -1.87
N ASP A 72 -1.60 -6.41 -1.20
CA ASP A 72 -1.12 -5.95 0.10
C ASP A 72 -0.14 -4.79 -0.11
N VAL A 73 -0.39 -3.69 0.59
CA VAL A 73 0.44 -2.49 0.53
C VAL A 73 1.30 -2.43 1.78
N ARG A 74 2.60 -2.29 1.60
CA ARG A 74 3.60 -2.25 2.67
C ARG A 74 4.47 -1.00 2.56
N THR A 75 4.97 -0.54 3.69
CA THR A 75 6.03 0.47 3.71
C THR A 75 7.34 -0.12 3.15
N PRO A 76 8.33 0.70 2.77
CA PRO A 76 9.65 0.21 2.37
C PRO A 76 10.34 -0.66 3.44
N GLY A 77 10.01 -0.46 4.72
CA GLY A 77 10.48 -1.30 5.84
C GLY A 77 9.69 -2.59 6.03
N GLY A 78 8.72 -2.92 5.16
CA GLY A 78 7.94 -4.15 5.19
C GLY A 78 6.71 -4.14 6.10
N ALA A 79 6.47 -3.07 6.86
CA ALA A 79 5.29 -2.96 7.71
C ALA A 79 4.02 -2.82 6.86
N GLU A 80 2.91 -3.39 7.32
CA GLU A 80 1.62 -3.26 6.67
C GLU A 80 1.15 -1.80 6.68
N ALA A 81 0.82 -1.28 5.49
CA ALA A 81 0.29 0.07 5.30
C ALA A 81 -1.20 0.07 4.93
N GLY A 82 -1.69 -1.00 4.30
CA GLY A 82 -3.07 -1.15 3.89
C GLY A 82 -3.26 -2.13 2.75
N LYS A 83 -4.29 -1.90 1.95
CA LYS A 83 -4.59 -2.70 0.74
C LYS A 83 -4.86 -1.78 -0.45
N ALA A 84 -4.61 -2.30 -1.65
CA ALA A 84 -5.02 -1.67 -2.89
C ALA A 84 -5.95 -2.59 -3.68
N TYR A 85 -6.99 -2.00 -4.24
CA TYR A 85 -8.01 -2.66 -5.05
C TYR A 85 -8.00 -2.02 -6.43
N ALA A 86 -7.65 -2.78 -7.44
CA ALA A 86 -7.57 -2.29 -8.81
C ALA A 86 -8.63 -2.91 -9.70
N SER A 87 -9.20 -2.10 -10.57
CA SER A 87 -10.02 -2.54 -11.71
C SER A 87 -9.44 -1.96 -12.98
N CYS A 88 -9.13 -2.81 -13.94
CA CYS A 88 -8.51 -2.44 -15.20
C CYS A 88 -9.33 -2.97 -16.36
N THR A 89 -9.65 -2.11 -17.32
CA THR A 89 -10.33 -2.49 -18.57
C THR A 89 -9.35 -2.43 -19.73
N PHE A 90 -9.18 -3.55 -20.44
CA PHE A 90 -8.31 -3.58 -21.62
C PHE A 90 -8.89 -2.76 -22.76
N VAL A 91 -8.05 -1.99 -23.43
CA VAL A 91 -8.41 -1.14 -24.55
C VAL A 91 -7.68 -1.61 -25.82
N ARG A 92 -8.22 -1.24 -26.98
CA ARG A 92 -7.58 -1.54 -28.26
C ARG A 92 -6.32 -0.67 -28.41
N GLY A 93 -5.20 -1.30 -28.73
CA GLY A 93 -3.94 -0.60 -28.94
C GLY A 93 -2.81 -1.54 -29.34
N PRO A 94 -1.62 -1.02 -29.63
CA PRO A 94 -0.43 -1.82 -29.88
C PRO A 94 0.06 -2.41 -28.57
N GLY A 95 -0.29 -3.65 -28.30
CA GLY A 95 0.04 -4.38 -27.07
C GLY A 95 -1.03 -4.26 -25.98
N PRO A 96 -0.83 -4.98 -24.86
CA PRO A 96 -1.82 -5.08 -23.78
C PRO A 96 -1.84 -3.80 -22.92
N VAL A 97 -2.67 -2.85 -23.30
CA VAL A 97 -2.91 -1.61 -22.55
C VAL A 97 -4.28 -1.70 -21.88
N ALA A 98 -4.38 -1.33 -20.64
CA ALA A 98 -5.64 -1.18 -19.94
C ALA A 98 -5.74 0.18 -19.23
N LEU A 99 -6.94 0.70 -19.12
CA LEU A 99 -7.27 1.82 -18.25
C LEU A 99 -7.57 1.26 -16.87
N CYS A 100 -6.78 1.68 -15.88
CA CYS A 100 -6.91 1.20 -14.51
C CYS A 100 -7.37 2.30 -13.57
N HIS A 101 -8.21 1.91 -12.63
CA HIS A 101 -8.54 2.65 -11.42
C HIS A 101 -8.10 1.81 -10.22
N VAL A 102 -7.38 2.43 -9.28
CA VAL A 102 -6.85 1.77 -8.09
C VAL A 102 -7.21 2.58 -6.86
N ALA A 103 -7.89 1.94 -5.90
CA ALA A 103 -8.19 2.50 -4.60
C ALA A 103 -7.19 1.96 -3.56
N PHE A 104 -6.38 2.83 -2.98
CA PHE A 104 -5.47 2.53 -1.87
C PHE A 104 -6.15 2.86 -0.55
N VAL A 105 -6.55 1.84 0.19
CA VAL A 105 -7.13 1.96 1.53
C VAL A 105 -6.00 1.85 2.54
N LEU A 106 -5.58 2.99 3.06
CA LEU A 106 -4.44 3.14 3.97
C LEU A 106 -4.92 3.52 5.36
N LYS A 107 -4.04 3.45 6.37
CA LYS A 107 -4.39 3.82 7.76
C LYS A 107 -4.89 5.25 7.91
N GLY A 108 -4.40 6.18 7.08
CA GLY A 108 -4.78 7.59 7.14
C GLY A 108 -6.02 7.96 6.33
N GLY A 109 -6.53 7.07 5.50
CA GLY A 109 -7.63 7.33 4.57
C GLY A 109 -7.45 6.63 3.23
N GLN A 110 -8.15 7.10 2.23
CA GLN A 110 -8.13 6.53 0.89
C GLN A 110 -7.52 7.48 -0.13
N ILE A 111 -6.67 6.93 -1.00
CA ILE A 111 -6.14 7.58 -2.20
C ILE A 111 -6.57 6.77 -3.41
N ASP A 112 -7.09 7.43 -4.44
CA ASP A 112 -7.34 6.80 -5.73
C ASP A 112 -6.26 7.20 -6.72
N ALA A 113 -5.88 6.26 -7.58
CA ALA A 113 -5.00 6.51 -8.72
C ALA A 113 -5.64 5.97 -10.00
N GLN A 114 -5.51 6.69 -11.09
CA GLN A 114 -6.05 6.26 -12.37
C GLN A 114 -5.14 6.61 -13.55
N GLY A 115 -5.10 5.74 -14.53
CA GLY A 115 -4.32 5.96 -15.73
C GLY A 115 -4.20 4.72 -16.62
N PRO A 116 -3.60 4.89 -17.81
CA PRO A 116 -3.29 3.77 -18.69
C PRO A 116 -2.09 2.99 -18.16
N ILE A 117 -2.22 1.67 -18.11
CA ILE A 117 -1.15 0.76 -17.77
C ILE A 117 -0.85 -0.12 -18.99
N ARG A 118 0.42 -0.19 -19.36
CA ARG A 118 0.90 -1.18 -20.33
C ARG A 118 1.41 -2.39 -19.57
N PHE A 119 0.74 -3.51 -19.74
CA PHE A 119 1.17 -4.77 -19.15
C PHE A 119 2.39 -5.33 -19.90
N GLY A 120 3.33 -5.92 -19.15
CA GLY A 120 4.56 -6.47 -19.69
C GLY A 120 5.46 -7.01 -18.58
N PRO A 121 6.67 -7.49 -18.92
CA PRO A 121 7.55 -8.14 -17.94
C PRO A 121 8.11 -7.20 -16.86
N ALA A 122 8.21 -5.91 -17.13
CA ALA A 122 8.67 -4.90 -16.16
C ALA A 122 7.93 -3.58 -16.40
N PRO A 123 6.62 -3.51 -16.11
CA PRO A 123 5.84 -2.33 -16.40
C PRO A 123 6.31 -1.14 -15.58
N ARG A 124 6.46 -0.01 -16.26
CA ARG A 124 6.61 1.32 -15.66
C ARG A 124 5.45 2.17 -16.13
N PHE A 125 4.79 2.86 -15.20
CA PHE A 125 3.68 3.73 -15.56
C PHE A 125 3.49 4.83 -14.51
N THR A 126 2.83 5.90 -14.93
CA THR A 126 2.41 6.99 -14.05
C THR A 126 0.90 7.09 -14.10
N ALA A 127 0.29 7.30 -12.95
CA ALA A 127 -1.15 7.48 -12.79
C ALA A 127 -1.43 8.82 -12.12
N ALA A 128 -2.55 9.45 -12.47
CA ALA A 128 -3.06 10.61 -11.74
C ALA A 128 -3.58 10.18 -10.38
N VAL A 129 -3.36 10.99 -9.36
CA VAL A 129 -3.82 10.76 -7.98
C VAL A 129 -4.93 11.73 -7.64
N ILE A 130 -5.96 11.19 -6.97
CA ILE A 130 -7.08 11.94 -6.41
C ILE A 130 -7.26 11.45 -4.97
N GLY A 131 -7.08 12.34 -3.99
CA GLY A 131 -7.35 12.04 -2.60
C GLY A 131 -8.86 11.96 -2.35
N ARG A 132 -9.28 10.95 -1.58
CA ARG A 132 -10.70 10.67 -1.34
C ARG A 132 -11.15 10.97 0.06
N THR A 133 -10.44 10.46 1.07
CA THR A 133 -10.91 10.53 2.46
C THR A 133 -9.75 10.67 3.45
N GLY A 134 -10.07 11.11 4.67
CA GLY A 134 -9.14 11.22 5.78
C GLY A 134 -8.07 12.27 5.54
N ILE A 135 -6.83 11.97 5.91
CA ILE A 135 -5.69 12.90 5.73
C ILE A 135 -5.34 13.16 4.26
N TYR A 136 -5.97 12.43 3.32
CA TYR A 136 -5.76 12.58 1.88
C TYR A 136 -6.94 13.28 1.19
N GLU A 137 -7.91 13.82 1.93
CA GLU A 137 -9.03 14.53 1.33
C GLU A 137 -8.56 15.76 0.56
N GLY A 138 -9.02 15.89 -0.69
CA GLY A 138 -8.64 16.99 -1.59
C GLY A 138 -7.23 16.90 -2.19
N VAL A 139 -6.40 15.95 -1.76
CA VAL A 139 -5.04 15.77 -2.30
C VAL A 139 -5.09 15.43 -3.78
N THR A 140 -4.19 16.03 -4.55
CA THR A 140 -3.94 15.71 -5.97
C THR A 140 -2.48 15.31 -6.17
N GLY A 141 -2.13 14.88 -7.37
CA GLY A 141 -0.73 14.57 -7.68
C GLY A 141 -0.57 13.42 -8.66
N GLN A 142 0.54 12.72 -8.52
CA GLN A 142 0.86 11.58 -9.38
C GLN A 142 1.43 10.41 -8.58
N ASN A 143 1.21 9.22 -9.10
CA ASN A 143 1.80 7.98 -8.61
C ASN A 143 2.67 7.37 -9.72
N THR A 144 3.95 7.17 -9.45
CA THR A 144 4.86 6.46 -10.34
C THR A 144 5.06 5.04 -9.85
N ASN A 145 5.08 4.10 -10.79
CA ASN A 145 5.08 2.68 -10.51
C ASN A 145 6.18 1.98 -11.30
N VAL A 146 6.92 1.10 -10.64
CA VAL A 146 7.96 0.26 -11.24
C VAL A 146 7.82 -1.15 -10.70
N THR A 147 7.70 -2.15 -11.57
CA THR A 147 7.69 -3.54 -11.13
C THR A 147 9.11 -4.11 -11.16
N THR A 148 9.53 -4.65 -10.02
CA THR A 148 10.82 -5.32 -9.86
C THR A 148 10.59 -6.68 -9.18
N SER A 149 10.93 -7.76 -9.86
CA SER A 149 10.83 -9.14 -9.31
C SER A 149 9.45 -9.48 -8.71
N GLY A 150 8.37 -9.03 -9.35
CA GLY A 150 6.99 -9.30 -8.90
C GLY A 150 6.47 -8.38 -7.80
N VAL A 151 7.28 -7.46 -7.32
CA VAL A 151 6.89 -6.41 -6.38
C VAL A 151 6.66 -5.11 -7.17
N LEU A 152 5.58 -4.42 -6.89
CA LEU A 152 5.28 -3.13 -7.47
C LEU A 152 5.74 -2.02 -6.52
N ASP A 153 6.84 -1.38 -6.87
CA ASP A 153 7.37 -0.21 -6.16
C ASP A 153 6.60 1.03 -6.59
N GLN A 154 6.02 1.72 -5.62
CA GLN A 154 5.13 2.85 -5.83
C GLN A 154 5.64 4.09 -5.12
N THR A 155 5.70 5.21 -5.83
CA THR A 155 6.02 6.52 -5.26
C THR A 155 4.89 7.48 -5.61
N PHE A 156 4.26 8.01 -4.57
CA PHE A 156 3.24 9.06 -4.66
C PHE A 156 3.90 10.42 -4.41
N PHE A 157 3.59 11.36 -5.25
CA PHE A 157 3.92 12.78 -5.09
C PHE A 157 2.60 13.51 -4.91
N LEU A 158 2.31 13.92 -3.68
CA LEU A 158 1.02 14.45 -3.28
C LEU A 158 1.11 15.96 -3.02
N ILE A 159 0.18 16.69 -3.60
CA ILE A 159 -0.01 18.12 -3.37
C ILE A 159 -1.27 18.26 -2.53
N HIS A 160 -1.13 18.80 -1.34
CA HIS A 160 -2.26 19.12 -0.49
C HIS A 160 -2.92 20.42 -0.94
N PRO A 161 -4.26 20.54 -0.84
CA PRO A 161 -4.92 21.81 -1.07
C PRO A 161 -4.41 22.84 -0.04
N ASP A 162 -4.21 24.07 -0.50
CA ASP A 162 -3.94 25.17 0.42
C ASP A 162 -5.18 25.36 1.30
N HIS A 163 -4.99 25.29 2.61
CA HIS A 163 -6.02 25.62 3.57
C HIS A 163 -5.92 27.13 3.83
N ASP A 164 -6.71 27.92 3.07
CA ASP A 164 -6.94 29.34 3.36
C ASP A 164 -7.74 29.53 4.65
#